data_a2cf49f96c9869168293366aec8b6002
#
_entry.id   a2cf49f96c9869168293366aec8b6002
#
_cell.length_a   1.000
_cell.length_b   1.000
_cell.length_c   1.000
_cell.angle_alpha   90.00
_cell.angle_beta   90.00
_cell.angle_gamma   90.00
#
_symmetry.space_group_name_H-M   'P 1'
#
loop_
_entity.id
_entity.type
_entity.pdbx_description
1 polymer ?
#
loop_
_entity_poly.entity_id
_entity_poly.type
_entity_poly.pdbx_seq_one_letter_code
_entity_poly.pdbx_strand_id
1 'polypeptide(L)'
;FLERPTKDIDVVVVGSGIEVAQALQKALGKNEKTGRWRAHLAVYRNFGTAQVKFYDTEVEFVGARRESYDRGSRKPVVEDGTLEDDQNRRDFTINAIAVCLNKARFGELVDPFDGIYDLEDGIIRTPLDPDITFSDDPLRMMRCVRFSAQLKFFIDEETFDALGRNAERIKIVSGERIADELNKIMKTDQPSRGFVELHRCGLLQLIIPELAALDIVETRNGKAHKNNFYHTLEVVDNVAKRSDNLWLRWAALFHDVGKTRSKRWEPAIGWTFHNHNYVGAKMIPAIFRRMKLPMDAKMKYVEKMVDLHM
;
A
#
# COMPACT_ATOMS: atom_id res chain seq x y z
N PHE A 1 14.93 -13.56 -5.06
CA PHE A 1 16.03 -12.63 -4.75
C PHE A 1 16.06 -12.20 -3.28
N LEU A 2 14.93 -11.91 -2.66
CA LEU A 2 14.87 -11.50 -1.24
C LEU A 2 14.74 -12.67 -0.26
N GLU A 3 14.79 -13.91 -0.72
CA GLU A 3 14.61 -15.13 0.08
C GLU A 3 13.35 -15.13 0.96
N ARG A 4 12.32 -14.43 0.50
CA ARG A 4 11.02 -14.39 1.17
C ARG A 4 10.13 -15.51 0.66
N PRO A 5 9.33 -16.15 1.52
CA PRO A 5 8.36 -17.14 1.07
C PRO A 5 7.33 -16.46 0.15
N THR A 6 7.09 -17.08 -1.00
CA THR A 6 6.02 -16.67 -1.92
C THR A 6 5.01 -17.81 -2.08
N LYS A 7 3.75 -17.46 -2.24
CA LYS A 7 2.66 -18.40 -2.51
C LYS A 7 2.09 -18.21 -3.92
N ASP A 8 2.35 -17.04 -4.51
CA ASP A 8 1.75 -16.61 -5.76
C ASP A 8 2.81 -16.65 -6.87
N ILE A 9 2.44 -17.24 -8.00
CA ILE A 9 3.25 -17.28 -9.21
C ILE A 9 2.46 -16.56 -10.30
N ASP A 10 2.99 -15.43 -10.77
CA ASP A 10 2.39 -14.64 -11.83
C ASP A 10 3.11 -14.90 -13.16
N VAL A 11 2.35 -15.28 -14.18
CA VAL A 11 2.86 -15.55 -15.52
C VAL A 11 2.26 -14.55 -16.50
N VAL A 12 3.11 -13.75 -17.13
CA VAL A 12 2.73 -12.84 -18.22
C VAL A 12 2.89 -13.58 -19.55
N VAL A 13 1.82 -13.57 -20.35
CA VAL A 13 1.77 -14.22 -21.66
C VAL A 13 1.62 -13.18 -22.76
N VAL A 14 2.53 -13.16 -23.73
CA VAL A 14 2.31 -12.38 -24.95
C VAL A 14 1.27 -13.12 -25.79
N GLY A 15 0.01 -12.67 -25.69
CA GLY A 15 -1.17 -13.34 -26.21
C GLY A 15 -2.18 -13.68 -25.11
N SER A 16 -2.91 -14.79 -25.25
CA SER A 16 -3.98 -15.18 -24.34
C SER A 16 -3.46 -15.95 -23.11
N GLY A 17 -3.47 -15.29 -21.96
CA GLY A 17 -3.19 -15.97 -20.66
C GLY A 17 -4.20 -17.07 -20.36
N ILE A 18 -5.45 -16.91 -20.79
CA ILE A 18 -6.51 -17.93 -20.61
C ILE A 18 -6.17 -19.22 -21.37
N GLU A 19 -5.73 -19.11 -22.63
CA GLU A 19 -5.37 -20.28 -23.44
C GLU A 19 -4.18 -21.04 -22.84
N VAL A 20 -3.16 -20.34 -22.34
CA VAL A 20 -2.01 -20.98 -21.68
C VAL A 20 -2.41 -21.65 -20.38
N ALA A 21 -3.27 -21.05 -19.58
CA ALA A 21 -3.82 -21.65 -18.36
C ALA A 21 -4.61 -22.94 -18.67
N GLN A 22 -5.43 -22.92 -19.72
CA GLN A 22 -6.16 -24.11 -20.19
C GLN A 22 -5.22 -25.21 -20.68
N ALA A 23 -4.15 -24.84 -21.39
CA ALA A 23 -3.13 -25.78 -21.85
C ALA A 23 -2.41 -26.43 -20.65
N LEU A 24 -2.07 -25.66 -19.61
CA LEU A 24 -1.48 -26.19 -18.38
C LEU A 24 -2.43 -27.17 -17.68
N GLN A 25 -3.72 -26.85 -17.54
CA GLN A 25 -4.70 -27.74 -16.94
C GLN A 25 -4.78 -29.09 -17.71
N LYS A 26 -4.78 -29.01 -19.06
CA LYS A 26 -4.78 -30.21 -19.91
C LYS A 26 -3.51 -31.04 -19.73
N ALA A 27 -2.35 -30.39 -19.66
CA ALA A 27 -1.05 -31.06 -19.47
C ALA A 27 -0.96 -31.79 -18.12
N LEU A 28 -1.52 -31.19 -17.05
CA LEU A 28 -1.61 -31.82 -15.73
C LEU A 28 -2.58 -33.03 -15.71
N GLY A 29 -3.49 -33.11 -16.67
CA GLY A 29 -4.39 -34.21 -16.88
C GLY A 29 -5.48 -34.39 -15.82
N LYS A 30 -6.15 -35.55 -15.92
CA LYS A 30 -7.21 -35.95 -14.99
C LYS A 30 -6.71 -37.04 -14.04
N ASN A 31 -7.31 -37.10 -12.88
CA ASN A 31 -7.12 -38.24 -11.95
C ASN A 31 -7.79 -39.49 -12.54
N GLU A 32 -7.01 -40.56 -12.72
CA GLU A 32 -7.48 -41.81 -13.35
C GLU A 32 -8.64 -42.48 -12.60
N LYS A 33 -8.65 -42.36 -11.26
CA LYS A 33 -9.68 -42.97 -10.41
C LYS A 33 -10.99 -42.20 -10.39
N THR A 34 -10.93 -40.86 -10.45
CA THR A 34 -12.13 -39.98 -10.27
C THR A 34 -12.61 -39.33 -11.55
N GLY A 35 -11.82 -39.34 -12.63
CA GLY A 35 -12.07 -38.64 -13.88
C GLY A 35 -12.05 -37.12 -13.78
N ARG A 36 -11.79 -36.53 -12.59
CA ARG A 36 -11.73 -35.10 -12.34
C ARG A 36 -10.36 -34.55 -12.74
N TRP A 37 -10.34 -33.28 -13.16
CA TRP A 37 -9.08 -32.55 -13.40
C TRP A 37 -8.22 -32.52 -12.13
N ARG A 38 -6.90 -32.71 -12.28
CA ARG A 38 -5.94 -32.60 -11.18
C ARG A 38 -5.75 -31.14 -10.75
N ALA A 39 -5.97 -30.21 -11.68
CA ALA A 39 -5.89 -28.77 -11.42
C ALA A 39 -7.27 -28.11 -11.53
N HIS A 40 -7.56 -27.20 -10.63
CA HIS A 40 -8.73 -26.32 -10.70
C HIS A 40 -8.37 -25.10 -11.55
N LEU A 41 -9.20 -24.79 -12.56
CA LEU A 41 -9.05 -23.62 -13.42
C LEU A 41 -10.19 -22.64 -13.15
N ALA A 42 -9.85 -21.41 -12.80
CA ALA A 42 -10.76 -20.28 -12.76
C ALA A 42 -10.42 -19.30 -13.90
N VAL A 43 -11.44 -18.83 -14.64
CA VAL A 43 -11.26 -17.94 -15.79
C VAL A 43 -12.01 -16.63 -15.54
N TYR A 44 -11.30 -15.52 -15.63
CA TYR A 44 -11.82 -14.16 -15.46
C TYR A 44 -11.79 -13.40 -16.79
N ARG A 45 -12.76 -13.70 -17.66
CA ARG A 45 -12.78 -13.22 -19.07
C ARG A 45 -12.71 -11.71 -19.20
N ASN A 46 -13.41 -10.99 -18.32
CA ASN A 46 -13.44 -9.51 -18.33
C ASN A 46 -12.06 -8.85 -18.05
N PHE A 47 -11.15 -9.62 -17.46
CA PHE A 47 -9.81 -9.16 -17.11
C PHE A 47 -8.72 -9.82 -17.97
N GLY A 48 -9.09 -10.74 -18.86
CA GLY A 48 -8.13 -11.50 -19.65
C GLY A 48 -7.19 -12.38 -18.80
N THR A 49 -7.62 -12.78 -17.58
CA THR A 49 -6.80 -13.54 -16.64
C THR A 49 -7.39 -14.91 -16.37
N ALA A 50 -6.55 -15.86 -15.99
CA ALA A 50 -6.96 -17.17 -15.51
C ALA A 50 -6.02 -17.66 -14.41
N GLN A 51 -6.55 -18.45 -13.51
CA GLN A 51 -5.84 -18.98 -12.36
C GLN A 51 -5.90 -20.52 -12.38
N VAL A 52 -4.77 -21.15 -12.23
CA VAL A 52 -4.65 -22.60 -12.14
C VAL A 52 -4.14 -22.97 -10.75
N LYS A 53 -4.95 -23.71 -10.01
CA LYS A 53 -4.59 -24.21 -8.69
C LYS A 53 -4.41 -25.73 -8.74
N PHE A 54 -3.25 -26.20 -8.31
CA PHE A 54 -2.93 -27.61 -8.20
C PHE A 54 -2.06 -27.86 -6.96
N TYR A 55 -2.43 -28.83 -6.16
CA TYR A 55 -1.86 -29.04 -4.82
C TYR A 55 -1.89 -27.70 -4.02
N ASP A 56 -0.76 -27.32 -3.44
CA ASP A 56 -0.60 -26.08 -2.67
C ASP A 56 -0.07 -24.90 -3.51
N THR A 57 0.00 -25.08 -4.84
CA THR A 57 0.52 -24.07 -5.78
C THR A 57 -0.63 -23.40 -6.53
N GLU A 58 -0.55 -22.09 -6.64
CA GLU A 58 -1.48 -21.25 -7.39
C GLU A 58 -0.70 -20.42 -8.40
N VAL A 59 -1.10 -20.50 -9.67
CA VAL A 59 -0.45 -19.78 -10.77
C VAL A 59 -1.50 -18.90 -11.45
N GLU A 60 -1.25 -17.60 -11.53
CA GLU A 60 -2.06 -16.67 -12.27
C GLU A 60 -1.44 -16.39 -13.64
N PHE A 61 -2.27 -16.44 -14.68
CA PHE A 61 -1.90 -16.15 -16.06
C PHE A 61 -2.58 -14.88 -16.52
N VAL A 62 -1.78 -13.91 -16.97
CA VAL A 62 -2.24 -12.61 -17.45
C VAL A 62 -1.69 -12.39 -18.85
N GLY A 63 -2.53 -11.92 -19.77
CA GLY A 63 -2.05 -11.45 -21.07
C GLY A 63 -1.20 -10.19 -20.90
N ALA A 64 -0.08 -10.10 -21.63
CA ALA A 64 0.69 -8.88 -21.72
C ALA A 64 -0.19 -7.77 -22.32
N ARG A 65 -0.20 -6.59 -21.68
CA ARG A 65 -1.11 -5.52 -22.06
C ARG A 65 -0.44 -4.16 -22.09
N ARG A 66 -0.96 -3.32 -22.94
CA ARG A 66 -0.69 -1.89 -22.99
C ARG A 66 -1.86 -1.15 -22.33
N GLU A 67 -1.55 -0.17 -21.53
CA GLU A 67 -2.54 0.66 -20.83
C GLU A 67 -2.39 2.11 -21.28
N SER A 68 -3.52 2.78 -21.53
CA SER A 68 -3.59 4.22 -21.72
C SER A 68 -4.60 4.82 -20.75
N TYR A 69 -4.28 6.02 -20.23
CA TYR A 69 -5.07 6.65 -19.17
C TYR A 69 -5.64 7.99 -19.61
N ASP A 70 -6.88 8.24 -19.21
CA ASP A 70 -7.48 9.57 -19.27
C ASP A 70 -7.14 10.33 -17.98
N ARG A 71 -6.81 11.62 -18.11
CA ARG A 71 -6.42 12.47 -16.98
C ARG A 71 -7.47 12.56 -15.86
N GLY A 72 -8.75 12.39 -16.18
CA GLY A 72 -9.87 12.43 -15.24
C GLY A 72 -10.19 11.09 -14.57
N SER A 73 -9.51 10.00 -14.96
CA SER A 73 -9.82 8.65 -14.50
C SER A 73 -8.54 7.85 -14.25
N ARG A 74 -8.56 7.02 -13.22
CA ARG A 74 -7.52 6.00 -13.00
C ARG A 74 -7.84 4.65 -13.70
N LYS A 75 -8.94 4.56 -14.41
CA LYS A 75 -9.29 3.34 -15.17
C LYS A 75 -8.62 3.41 -16.54
N PRO A 76 -7.69 2.49 -16.85
CA PRO A 76 -7.05 2.48 -18.16
C PRO A 76 -7.98 1.95 -19.25
N VAL A 77 -7.71 2.38 -20.47
CA VAL A 77 -8.07 1.63 -21.67
C VAL A 77 -6.98 0.57 -21.86
N VAL A 78 -7.38 -0.69 -21.94
CA VAL A 78 -6.47 -1.84 -22.00
C VAL A 78 -6.52 -2.45 -23.39
N GLU A 79 -5.35 -2.65 -23.98
CA GLU A 79 -5.15 -3.31 -25.26
C GLU A 79 -4.11 -4.43 -25.11
N ASP A 80 -4.12 -5.40 -26.03
CA ASP A 80 -3.06 -6.40 -26.09
C ASP A 80 -1.72 -5.71 -26.37
N GLY A 81 -0.69 -6.11 -25.64
CA GLY A 81 0.61 -5.50 -25.69
C GLY A 81 1.76 -6.51 -25.81
N THR A 82 2.95 -5.97 -25.95
CA THR A 82 4.22 -6.71 -25.88
C THR A 82 4.64 -6.88 -24.42
N LEU A 83 5.68 -7.70 -24.18
CA LEU A 83 6.28 -7.79 -22.84
C LEU A 83 6.83 -6.41 -22.40
N GLU A 84 7.43 -5.65 -23.32
CA GLU A 84 7.92 -4.30 -23.07
C GLU A 84 6.78 -3.36 -22.63
N ASP A 85 5.64 -3.37 -23.34
CA ASP A 85 4.47 -2.60 -22.94
C ASP A 85 4.02 -2.97 -21.52
N ASP A 86 4.00 -4.25 -21.19
CA ASP A 86 3.59 -4.72 -19.85
C ASP A 86 4.58 -4.29 -18.77
N GLN A 87 5.87 -4.34 -19.01
CA GLN A 87 6.91 -3.90 -18.09
C GLN A 87 6.89 -2.38 -17.89
N ASN A 88 6.70 -1.60 -18.97
CA ASN A 88 6.63 -0.13 -18.95
C ASN A 88 5.47 0.41 -18.10
N ARG A 89 4.33 -0.29 -18.07
CA ARG A 89 3.16 0.13 -17.28
C ARG A 89 3.24 -0.19 -15.80
N ARG A 90 4.24 -0.94 -15.34
CA ARG A 90 4.40 -1.35 -13.95
C ARG A 90 4.73 -0.15 -13.05
N ASP A 91 4.42 -0.30 -11.76
CA ASP A 91 4.61 0.76 -10.78
C ASP A 91 6.09 1.00 -10.41
N PHE A 92 6.86 -0.09 -10.19
CA PHE A 92 8.25 0.02 -9.75
C PHE A 92 9.16 -0.96 -10.48
N THR A 93 10.44 -0.59 -10.60
CA THR A 93 11.48 -1.39 -11.26
C THR A 93 11.56 -2.80 -10.69
N ILE A 94 11.51 -2.93 -9.37
CA ILE A 94 11.55 -4.22 -8.65
C ILE A 94 10.36 -5.14 -8.95
N ASN A 95 9.25 -4.57 -9.44
CA ASN A 95 8.05 -5.30 -9.85
C ASN A 95 7.98 -5.52 -11.37
N ALA A 96 8.97 -5.07 -12.11
CA ALA A 96 9.06 -5.23 -13.57
C ALA A 96 10.08 -6.28 -14.02
N ILE A 97 10.68 -6.99 -13.08
CA ILE A 97 11.62 -8.09 -13.33
C ILE A 97 10.85 -9.35 -13.74
N ALA A 98 11.29 -10.03 -14.78
CA ALA A 98 10.68 -11.26 -15.25
C ALA A 98 11.74 -12.33 -15.55
N VAL A 99 11.31 -13.61 -15.54
CA VAL A 99 12.12 -14.76 -15.97
C VAL A 99 11.43 -15.42 -17.16
N CYS A 100 12.17 -15.63 -18.23
CA CYS A 100 11.65 -16.25 -19.45
C CYS A 100 11.35 -17.74 -19.20
N LEU A 101 10.14 -18.17 -19.53
CA LEU A 101 9.71 -19.58 -19.46
C LEU A 101 9.73 -20.28 -20.83
N ASN A 102 9.99 -19.55 -21.92
CA ASN A 102 10.06 -20.14 -23.23
C ASN A 102 11.27 -21.05 -23.37
N LYS A 103 11.10 -22.23 -24.00
CA LYS A 103 12.12 -23.28 -24.09
C LYS A 103 13.50 -22.77 -24.59
N ALA A 104 13.51 -21.90 -25.60
CA ALA A 104 14.76 -21.39 -26.19
C ALA A 104 15.57 -20.47 -25.26
N ARG A 105 14.91 -19.81 -24.30
CA ARG A 105 15.48 -18.81 -23.41
C ARG A 105 15.12 -19.09 -21.94
N PHE A 106 14.82 -20.32 -21.61
CA PHE A 106 14.34 -20.71 -20.30
C PHE A 106 15.33 -20.32 -19.20
N GLY A 107 14.82 -19.61 -18.19
CA GLY A 107 15.61 -19.12 -17.06
C GLY A 107 16.34 -17.80 -17.31
N GLU A 108 16.26 -17.23 -18.54
CA GLU A 108 16.85 -15.92 -18.83
C GLU A 108 16.11 -14.81 -18.07
N LEU A 109 16.88 -13.96 -17.38
CA LEU A 109 16.37 -12.81 -16.67
C LEU A 109 16.06 -11.68 -17.65
N VAL A 110 14.88 -11.08 -17.52
CA VAL A 110 14.43 -9.92 -18.28
C VAL A 110 14.21 -8.76 -17.33
N ASP A 111 15.16 -7.88 -17.26
CA ASP A 111 15.21 -6.74 -16.33
C ASP A 111 15.61 -5.44 -17.05
N PRO A 112 14.67 -4.82 -17.83
CA PRO A 112 15.01 -3.68 -18.69
C PRO A 112 15.27 -2.38 -17.92
N PHE A 113 14.95 -2.34 -16.62
CA PHE A 113 15.06 -1.13 -15.79
C PHE A 113 16.08 -1.28 -14.65
N ASP A 114 16.94 -2.28 -14.71
CA ASP A 114 17.93 -2.55 -13.64
C ASP A 114 17.30 -2.75 -12.26
N GLY A 115 16.11 -3.35 -12.23
CA GLY A 115 15.35 -3.61 -10.99
C GLY A 115 16.10 -4.51 -10.00
N ILE A 116 17.00 -5.36 -10.47
CA ILE A 116 17.85 -6.18 -9.61
C ILE A 116 18.79 -5.29 -8.78
N TYR A 117 19.41 -4.27 -9.39
CA TYR A 117 20.26 -3.32 -8.65
C TYR A 117 19.44 -2.52 -7.64
N ASP A 118 18.25 -2.03 -8.02
CA ASP A 118 17.35 -1.35 -7.08
C ASP A 118 16.94 -2.28 -5.93
N LEU A 119 16.77 -3.58 -6.19
CA LEU A 119 16.45 -4.57 -5.18
C LEU A 119 17.61 -4.81 -4.20
N GLU A 120 18.85 -4.90 -4.71
CA GLU A 120 20.08 -5.07 -3.92
C GLU A 120 20.39 -3.83 -3.09
N ASP A 121 20.21 -2.64 -3.67
CA ASP A 121 20.44 -1.34 -3.02
C ASP A 121 19.30 -0.93 -2.09
N GLY A 122 18.17 -1.64 -2.13
CA GLY A 122 16.99 -1.32 -1.31
C GLY A 122 16.30 -0.03 -1.74
N ILE A 123 16.06 0.15 -3.03
CA ILE A 123 15.48 1.35 -3.62
C ILE A 123 14.09 1.06 -4.23
N ILE A 124 13.14 1.95 -3.99
CA ILE A 124 11.85 2.00 -4.69
C ILE A 124 11.93 3.10 -5.74
N ARG A 125 11.86 2.70 -7.02
CA ARG A 125 11.96 3.59 -8.17
C ARG A 125 10.94 3.19 -9.22
N THR A 126 10.35 4.19 -9.92
CA THR A 126 9.47 3.92 -11.06
C THR A 126 10.26 3.51 -12.30
N PRO A 127 9.73 2.61 -13.18
CA PRO A 127 10.41 2.20 -14.40
C PRO A 127 10.63 3.36 -15.38
N LEU A 128 9.64 4.23 -15.50
CA LEU A 128 9.63 5.41 -16.37
C LEU A 128 9.47 6.67 -15.50
N ASP A 129 9.14 7.79 -16.14
CA ASP A 129 8.89 9.07 -15.50
C ASP A 129 7.87 8.91 -14.33
N PRO A 130 8.27 9.24 -13.10
CA PRO A 130 7.40 9.07 -11.94
C PRO A 130 6.16 9.97 -11.96
N ASP A 131 6.24 11.16 -12.58
CA ASP A 131 5.08 12.05 -12.72
C ASP A 131 4.01 11.42 -13.60
N ILE A 132 4.39 10.75 -14.68
CA ILE A 132 3.46 9.97 -15.53
C ILE A 132 2.90 8.79 -14.76
N THR A 133 3.76 8.01 -14.11
CA THR A 133 3.39 6.81 -13.34
C THR A 133 2.35 7.12 -12.26
N PHE A 134 2.53 8.20 -11.51
CA PHE A 134 1.62 8.60 -10.43
C PHE A 134 0.39 9.37 -10.94
N SER A 135 0.52 10.08 -12.06
CA SER A 135 -0.60 10.73 -12.73
C SER A 135 -1.58 9.73 -13.33
N ASP A 136 -1.07 8.65 -13.92
CA ASP A 136 -1.88 7.59 -14.54
C ASP A 136 -2.69 6.82 -13.50
N ASP A 137 -2.07 6.31 -12.47
CA ASP A 137 -2.75 5.68 -11.33
C ASP A 137 -2.23 6.22 -9.99
N PRO A 138 -2.92 7.21 -9.40
CA PRO A 138 -2.49 7.83 -8.15
C PRO A 138 -2.43 6.87 -6.95
N LEU A 139 -3.09 5.70 -7.00
CA LEU A 139 -2.93 4.67 -5.97
C LEU A 139 -1.47 4.18 -5.87
N ARG A 140 -0.71 4.28 -6.96
CA ARG A 140 0.72 3.92 -6.97
C ARG A 140 1.54 4.77 -6.00
N MET A 141 1.10 5.97 -5.65
CA MET A 141 1.72 6.78 -4.59
C MET A 141 1.62 6.09 -3.23
N MET A 142 0.44 5.57 -2.88
CA MET A 142 0.24 4.80 -1.65
C MET A 142 1.03 3.48 -1.67
N ARG A 143 1.10 2.83 -2.83
CA ARG A 143 1.89 1.61 -3.01
C ARG A 143 3.39 1.87 -2.86
N CYS A 144 3.89 3.01 -3.35
CA CYS A 144 5.28 3.45 -3.19
C CYS A 144 5.67 3.51 -1.71
N VAL A 145 4.89 4.22 -0.91
CA VAL A 145 5.11 4.35 0.53
C VAL A 145 4.95 3.01 1.25
N ARG A 146 3.95 2.21 0.86
CA ARG A 146 3.75 0.88 1.42
C ARG A 146 4.95 -0.04 1.16
N PHE A 147 5.45 -0.12 -0.06
CA PHE A 147 6.61 -0.96 -0.37
C PHE A 147 7.86 -0.48 0.37
N SER A 148 8.08 0.83 0.47
CA SER A 148 9.17 1.39 1.28
C SER A 148 9.09 0.90 2.73
N ALA A 149 7.92 0.97 3.36
CA ALA A 149 7.72 0.50 4.73
C ALA A 149 7.85 -1.02 4.86
N GLN A 150 7.26 -1.78 3.94
CA GLN A 150 7.19 -3.25 3.98
C GLN A 150 8.55 -3.91 3.71
N LEU A 151 9.31 -3.38 2.77
CA LEU A 151 10.62 -3.89 2.38
C LEU A 151 11.76 -3.25 3.17
N LYS A 152 11.50 -2.15 3.87
CA LYS A 152 12.48 -1.26 4.52
C LYS A 152 13.43 -0.62 3.51
N PHE A 153 12.93 -0.35 2.31
CA PHE A 153 13.65 0.28 1.21
C PHE A 153 13.49 1.79 1.26
N PHE A 154 14.47 2.50 0.69
CA PHE A 154 14.38 3.94 0.48
C PHE A 154 13.63 4.25 -0.82
N ILE A 155 12.96 5.38 -0.86
CA ILE A 155 12.35 5.87 -2.10
C ILE A 155 13.41 6.71 -2.81
N ASP A 156 13.64 6.43 -4.10
CA ASP A 156 14.50 7.25 -4.97
C ASP A 156 14.08 8.73 -4.93
N GLU A 157 15.04 9.64 -4.97
CA GLU A 157 14.81 11.07 -4.75
C GLU A 157 13.80 11.66 -5.75
N GLU A 158 13.98 11.41 -7.05
CA GLU A 158 13.06 11.89 -8.08
C GLU A 158 11.67 11.26 -7.94
N THR A 159 11.61 9.98 -7.60
CA THR A 159 10.35 9.28 -7.31
C THR A 159 9.65 9.89 -6.10
N PHE A 160 10.40 10.23 -5.06
CA PHE A 160 9.85 10.87 -3.85
C PHE A 160 9.32 12.28 -4.14
N ASP A 161 10.08 13.09 -4.88
CA ASP A 161 9.66 14.44 -5.25
C ASP A 161 8.38 14.42 -6.09
N ALA A 162 8.24 13.43 -6.98
CA ALA A 162 7.03 13.23 -7.77
C ALA A 162 5.81 12.86 -6.91
N LEU A 163 5.98 12.19 -5.74
CA LEU A 163 4.87 12.00 -4.80
C LEU A 163 4.28 13.32 -4.37
N GLY A 164 5.13 14.28 -3.99
CA GLY A 164 4.71 15.62 -3.57
C GLY A 164 4.01 16.40 -4.70
N ARG A 165 4.59 16.37 -5.91
CA ARG A 165 4.01 17.05 -7.09
C ARG A 165 2.64 16.52 -7.48
N ASN A 166 2.39 15.23 -7.27
CA ASN A 166 1.15 14.56 -7.66
C ASN A 166 0.19 14.29 -6.50
N ALA A 167 0.52 14.68 -5.27
CA ALA A 167 -0.23 14.33 -4.05
C ALA A 167 -1.74 14.64 -4.15
N GLU A 168 -2.11 15.80 -4.73
CA GLU A 168 -3.51 16.20 -4.91
C GLU A 168 -4.35 15.21 -5.74
N ARG A 169 -3.71 14.44 -6.62
CA ARG A 169 -4.41 13.43 -7.43
C ARG A 169 -4.91 12.24 -6.62
N ILE A 170 -4.48 12.08 -5.36
CA ILE A 170 -5.00 11.02 -4.48
C ILE A 170 -6.52 11.14 -4.29
N LYS A 171 -7.08 12.32 -4.48
CA LYS A 171 -8.52 12.59 -4.34
C LYS A 171 -9.41 11.83 -5.33
N ILE A 172 -8.86 11.36 -6.46
CA ILE A 172 -9.62 10.53 -7.42
C ILE A 172 -9.61 9.03 -7.05
N VAL A 173 -8.81 8.64 -6.07
CA VAL A 173 -8.76 7.25 -5.59
C VAL A 173 -9.87 7.02 -4.57
N SER A 174 -10.55 5.88 -4.67
CA SER A 174 -11.58 5.53 -3.69
C SER A 174 -11.00 5.36 -2.29
N GLY A 175 -11.74 5.79 -1.27
CA GLY A 175 -11.32 5.70 0.12
C GLY A 175 -11.01 4.26 0.56
N GLU A 176 -11.76 3.28 0.05
CA GLU A 176 -11.58 1.85 0.33
C GLU A 176 -10.18 1.37 -0.11
N ARG A 177 -9.70 1.80 -1.29
CA ARG A 177 -8.38 1.42 -1.79
C ARG A 177 -7.26 2.11 -1.01
N ILE A 178 -7.45 3.36 -0.60
CA ILE A 178 -6.53 4.07 0.28
C ILE A 178 -6.46 3.36 1.64
N ALA A 179 -7.61 3.00 2.22
CA ALA A 179 -7.69 2.27 3.47
C ALA A 179 -6.97 0.92 3.42
N ASP A 180 -7.09 0.19 2.31
CA ASP A 180 -6.38 -1.08 2.11
C ASP A 180 -4.86 -0.90 2.14
N GLU A 181 -4.32 0.10 1.46
CA GLU A 181 -2.88 0.38 1.48
C GLU A 181 -2.41 0.85 2.88
N LEU A 182 -3.19 1.69 3.56
CA LEU A 182 -2.90 2.09 4.95
C LEU A 182 -2.92 0.89 5.90
N ASN A 183 -3.87 -0.02 5.76
CA ASN A 183 -3.91 -1.25 6.56
C ASN A 183 -2.68 -2.14 6.33
N LYS A 184 -2.17 -2.19 5.10
CA LYS A 184 -0.92 -2.92 4.78
C LYS A 184 0.30 -2.23 5.41
N ILE A 185 0.37 -0.91 5.41
CA ILE A 185 1.40 -0.14 6.13
C ILE A 185 1.32 -0.43 7.63
N MET A 186 0.12 -0.37 8.21
CA MET A 186 -0.11 -0.66 9.63
C MET A 186 0.30 -2.07 10.06
N LYS A 187 0.27 -3.03 9.14
CA LYS A 187 0.66 -4.44 9.41
C LYS A 187 2.17 -4.68 9.30
N THR A 188 2.96 -3.69 8.88
CA THR A 188 4.43 -3.82 8.84
C THR A 188 5.03 -3.88 10.25
N ASP A 189 6.28 -4.30 10.35
CA ASP A 189 7.01 -4.34 11.62
C ASP A 189 7.23 -2.94 12.21
N GLN A 190 7.35 -1.93 11.34
CA GLN A 190 7.61 -0.55 11.70
C GLN A 190 6.71 0.40 10.90
N PRO A 191 5.42 0.53 11.28
CA PRO A 191 4.46 1.38 10.57
C PRO A 191 4.88 2.85 10.47
N SER A 192 5.65 3.35 11.45
CA SER A 192 6.14 4.73 11.48
C SER A 192 6.86 5.14 10.19
N ARG A 193 7.61 4.24 9.57
CA ARG A 193 8.31 4.52 8.30
C ARG A 193 7.34 4.99 7.22
N GLY A 194 6.23 4.28 7.05
CA GLY A 194 5.21 4.65 6.07
C GLY A 194 4.54 5.98 6.40
N PHE A 195 4.17 6.21 7.66
CA PHE A 195 3.50 7.45 8.07
C PHE A 195 4.42 8.67 7.99
N VAL A 196 5.72 8.53 8.26
CA VAL A 196 6.70 9.59 8.06
C VAL A 196 6.79 9.97 6.57
N GLU A 197 6.88 9.00 5.67
CA GLU A 197 6.95 9.28 4.24
C GLU A 197 5.64 9.90 3.72
N LEU A 198 4.47 9.41 4.15
CA LEU A 198 3.16 10.03 3.83
C LEU A 198 3.10 11.49 4.29
N HIS A 199 3.65 11.79 5.46
CA HIS A 199 3.68 13.14 6.01
C HIS A 199 4.63 14.05 5.20
N ARG A 200 5.84 13.59 4.93
CA ARG A 200 6.87 14.33 4.20
C ARG A 200 6.44 14.69 2.78
N CYS A 201 5.76 13.78 2.07
CA CYS A 201 5.30 14.02 0.70
C CYS A 201 3.94 14.72 0.60
N GLY A 202 3.29 15.07 1.72
CA GLY A 202 2.02 15.79 1.74
C GLY A 202 0.76 14.93 1.58
N LEU A 203 0.88 13.63 1.40
CA LEU A 203 -0.28 12.71 1.29
C LEU A 203 -1.04 12.58 2.61
N LEU A 204 -0.33 12.60 3.75
CA LEU A 204 -0.98 12.46 5.07
C LEU A 204 -1.96 13.61 5.35
N GLN A 205 -1.60 14.83 4.97
CA GLN A 205 -2.43 16.02 5.14
C GLN A 205 -3.75 15.92 4.37
N LEU A 206 -3.76 15.21 3.26
CA LEU A 206 -4.95 14.98 2.43
C LEU A 206 -5.79 13.81 2.91
N ILE A 207 -5.17 12.78 3.48
CA ILE A 207 -5.82 11.52 3.88
C ILE A 207 -6.27 11.57 5.35
N ILE A 208 -5.36 11.93 6.27
CA ILE A 208 -5.61 12.00 7.73
C ILE A 208 -5.11 13.35 8.26
N PRO A 209 -5.78 14.45 7.92
CA PRO A 209 -5.35 15.79 8.34
C PRO A 209 -5.26 15.95 9.86
N GLU A 210 -6.07 15.23 10.62
CA GLU A 210 -6.03 15.25 12.08
C GLU A 210 -4.72 14.68 12.64
N LEU A 211 -4.16 13.67 11.98
CA LEU A 211 -2.87 13.09 12.36
C LEU A 211 -1.72 14.03 11.96
N ALA A 212 -1.77 14.59 10.75
CA ALA A 212 -0.78 15.55 10.29
C ALA A 212 -0.72 16.80 11.17
N ALA A 213 -1.87 17.25 11.70
CA ALA A 213 -1.96 18.39 12.61
C ALA A 213 -1.23 18.18 13.95
N LEU A 214 -0.91 16.96 14.34
CA LEU A 214 -0.13 16.66 15.55
C LEU A 214 1.34 17.07 15.44
N ASP A 215 1.86 17.32 14.23
CA ASP A 215 3.24 17.79 14.00
C ASP A 215 3.43 19.27 14.34
N ILE A 216 2.35 20.04 14.53
CA ILE A 216 2.42 21.46 14.84
C ILE A 216 2.85 21.66 16.29
N VAL A 217 4.06 22.18 16.49
CA VAL A 217 4.61 22.56 17.80
C VAL A 217 4.59 24.08 17.94
N GLU A 218 3.89 24.55 18.96
CA GLU A 218 3.83 25.98 19.28
C GLU A 218 4.69 26.30 20.50
N THR A 219 5.38 27.43 20.43
CA THR A 219 6.16 27.98 21.55
C THR A 219 5.52 29.25 22.03
N ARG A 220 5.29 29.36 23.33
CA ARG A 220 4.76 30.58 23.98
C ARG A 220 5.51 30.82 25.29
N ASN A 221 6.01 32.06 25.49
CA ASN A 221 6.79 32.43 26.67
C ASN A 221 7.96 31.48 26.97
N GLY A 222 8.66 31.01 25.92
CA GLY A 222 9.77 30.06 26.04
C GLY A 222 9.37 28.63 26.37
N LYS A 223 8.09 28.31 26.48
CA LYS A 223 7.57 26.93 26.71
C LYS A 223 6.98 26.38 25.42
N ALA A 224 7.56 25.28 24.92
CA ALA A 224 7.04 24.48 23.82
C ALA A 224 6.38 23.21 24.37
N HIS A 225 5.42 22.63 23.65
CA HIS A 225 4.96 21.29 23.93
C HIS A 225 5.73 20.26 23.10
N LYS A 226 5.67 18.97 23.50
CA LYS A 226 6.25 17.86 22.75
C LYS A 226 5.61 17.77 21.37
N ASN A 227 6.39 17.34 20.35
CA ASN A 227 5.84 16.97 19.06
C ASN A 227 5.01 15.69 19.21
N ASN A 228 3.69 15.83 19.09
CA ASN A 228 2.77 14.73 19.32
C ASN A 228 2.70 13.77 18.13
N PHE A 229 3.07 14.18 16.92
CA PHE A 229 3.09 13.31 15.75
C PHE A 229 4.15 12.20 15.89
N TYR A 230 5.41 12.58 16.11
CA TYR A 230 6.48 11.59 16.26
C TYR A 230 6.32 10.72 17.52
N HIS A 231 5.79 11.30 18.60
CA HIS A 231 5.42 10.51 19.77
C HIS A 231 4.36 9.45 19.45
N THR A 232 3.33 9.83 18.71
CA THR A 232 2.27 8.90 18.27
C THR A 232 2.85 7.75 17.45
N LEU A 233 3.76 8.05 16.51
CA LEU A 233 4.40 7.03 15.69
C LEU A 233 5.28 6.07 16.51
N GLU A 234 5.99 6.57 17.53
CA GLU A 234 6.74 5.74 18.47
C GLU A 234 5.82 4.78 19.23
N VAL A 235 4.65 5.24 19.69
CA VAL A 235 3.64 4.40 20.35
C VAL A 235 3.13 3.32 19.40
N VAL A 236 2.84 3.67 18.13
CA VAL A 236 2.41 2.69 17.12
C VAL A 236 3.45 1.60 16.91
N ASP A 237 4.72 1.96 16.77
CA ASP A 237 5.81 0.98 16.61
C ASP A 237 5.97 0.09 17.84
N ASN A 238 5.81 0.65 19.05
CA ASN A 238 5.86 -0.13 20.28
C ASN A 238 4.71 -1.13 20.39
N VAL A 239 3.51 -0.77 19.92
CA VAL A 239 2.38 -1.69 19.82
C VAL A 239 2.66 -2.75 18.75
N ALA A 240 3.20 -2.36 17.59
CA ALA A 240 3.51 -3.30 16.50
C ALA A 240 4.50 -4.40 16.90
N LYS A 241 5.46 -4.10 17.78
CA LYS A 241 6.41 -5.09 18.32
C LYS A 241 5.76 -6.13 19.25
N ARG A 242 4.56 -5.85 19.78
CA ARG A 242 3.90 -6.66 20.82
C ARG A 242 2.59 -7.29 20.40
N SER A 243 1.99 -6.79 19.31
CA SER A 243 0.66 -7.23 18.89
C SER A 243 0.47 -7.09 17.37
N ASP A 244 -0.10 -8.15 16.78
CA ASP A 244 -0.54 -8.16 15.37
C ASP A 244 -1.98 -7.65 15.20
N ASN A 245 -2.63 -7.23 16.29
CA ASN A 245 -3.99 -6.70 16.22
C ASN A 245 -4.01 -5.36 15.51
N LEU A 246 -4.50 -5.37 14.27
CA LEU A 246 -4.60 -4.19 13.42
C LEU A 246 -5.35 -3.03 14.10
N TRP A 247 -6.44 -3.32 14.80
CA TRP A 247 -7.29 -2.29 15.40
C TRP A 247 -6.69 -1.69 16.67
N LEU A 248 -5.85 -2.44 17.36
CA LEU A 248 -5.04 -1.89 18.46
C LEU A 248 -3.97 -0.93 17.92
N ARG A 249 -3.35 -1.25 16.78
CA ARG A 249 -2.41 -0.34 16.10
C ARG A 249 -3.09 0.94 15.62
N TRP A 250 -4.32 0.84 15.07
CA TRP A 250 -5.14 2.02 14.74
C TRP A 250 -5.52 2.84 15.96
N ALA A 251 -5.84 2.21 17.10
CA ALA A 251 -6.08 2.91 18.36
C ALA A 251 -4.83 3.66 18.83
N ALA A 252 -3.66 3.03 18.74
CA ALA A 252 -2.39 3.68 19.04
C ALA A 252 -2.12 4.89 18.12
N LEU A 253 -2.47 4.81 16.83
CA LEU A 253 -2.32 5.93 15.90
C LEU A 253 -3.22 7.12 16.25
N PHE A 254 -4.39 6.87 16.81
CA PHE A 254 -5.37 7.91 17.14
C PHE A 254 -5.43 8.27 18.62
N HIS A 255 -4.62 7.67 19.50
CA HIS A 255 -4.76 7.89 20.94
C HIS A 255 -4.69 9.37 21.32
N ASP A 256 -3.81 10.12 20.70
CA ASP A 256 -3.56 11.53 20.95
C ASP A 256 -4.25 12.49 19.97
N VAL A 257 -5.09 12.01 19.03
CA VAL A 257 -5.71 12.83 17.99
C VAL A 257 -6.54 13.98 18.55
N GLY A 258 -7.12 13.81 19.73
CA GLY A 258 -7.90 14.84 20.43
C GLY A 258 -7.08 16.03 20.92
N LYS A 259 -5.75 15.90 21.02
CA LYS A 259 -4.87 17.01 21.43
C LYS A 259 -4.97 18.22 20.51
N THR A 260 -5.23 18.01 19.22
CA THR A 260 -5.42 19.10 18.25
C THR A 260 -6.59 20.01 18.60
N ARG A 261 -7.64 19.48 19.24
CA ARG A 261 -8.86 20.23 19.61
C ARG A 261 -8.92 20.62 21.08
N SER A 262 -8.19 19.93 21.95
CA SER A 262 -8.22 20.19 23.40
C SER A 262 -7.07 21.10 23.87
N LYS A 263 -6.12 21.45 22.98
CA LYS A 263 -4.98 22.30 23.30
C LYS A 263 -5.42 23.65 23.87
N ARG A 264 -4.88 24.03 25.02
CA ARG A 264 -5.09 25.31 25.70
C ARG A 264 -3.77 25.83 26.28
N TRP A 265 -3.68 27.15 26.40
CA TRP A 265 -2.58 27.78 27.11
C TRP A 265 -3.07 28.28 28.47
N GLU A 266 -2.42 27.80 29.53
CA GLU A 266 -2.64 28.28 30.90
C GLU A 266 -1.40 28.99 31.39
N PRO A 267 -1.49 30.30 31.79
CA PRO A 267 -0.31 31.10 32.14
C PRO A 267 0.57 30.50 33.24
N ALA A 268 -0.02 29.79 34.21
CA ALA A 268 0.70 29.21 35.32
C ALA A 268 1.39 27.86 34.95
N ILE A 269 0.79 27.09 34.04
CA ILE A 269 1.20 25.71 33.72
C ILE A 269 1.92 25.64 32.37
N GLY A 270 1.43 26.35 31.37
CA GLY A 270 1.84 26.30 29.98
C GLY A 270 0.79 25.61 29.12
N TRP A 271 1.23 24.80 28.15
CA TRP A 271 0.35 24.06 27.27
C TRP A 271 -0.33 22.91 28.00
N THR A 272 -1.66 22.81 27.90
CA THR A 272 -2.50 21.75 28.47
C THR A 272 -3.35 21.10 27.39
N PHE A 273 -3.75 19.84 27.61
CA PHE A 273 -4.52 19.02 26.68
C PHE A 273 -5.62 18.23 27.43
N HIS A 274 -6.30 18.89 28.35
CA HIS A 274 -7.30 18.24 29.20
C HIS A 274 -8.39 17.54 28.39
N ASN A 275 -8.78 16.34 28.81
CA ASN A 275 -9.81 15.50 28.19
C ASN A 275 -9.55 15.17 26.72
N HIS A 276 -8.27 15.18 26.25
CA HIS A 276 -7.97 14.84 24.87
C HIS A 276 -8.37 13.42 24.48
N ASN A 277 -8.36 12.48 25.43
CA ASN A 277 -8.84 11.11 25.25
C ASN A 277 -10.32 11.08 24.88
N TYR A 278 -11.18 11.75 25.64
CA TYR A 278 -12.61 11.85 25.37
C TYR A 278 -12.88 12.58 24.04
N VAL A 279 -12.21 13.72 23.81
CA VAL A 279 -12.33 14.48 22.56
C VAL A 279 -11.89 13.62 21.37
N GLY A 280 -10.76 12.91 21.48
CA GLY A 280 -10.25 12.01 20.47
C GLY A 280 -11.22 10.88 20.16
N ALA A 281 -11.77 10.23 21.20
CA ALA A 281 -12.76 9.17 21.02
C ALA A 281 -13.98 9.65 20.21
N LYS A 282 -14.49 10.85 20.49
CA LYS A 282 -15.60 11.46 19.72
C LYS A 282 -15.25 11.80 18.26
N MET A 283 -13.96 11.92 17.93
CA MET A 283 -13.51 12.13 16.55
C MET A 283 -13.49 10.85 15.72
N ILE A 284 -13.31 9.68 16.33
CA ILE A 284 -13.13 8.39 15.65
C ILE A 284 -14.23 8.07 14.65
N PRO A 285 -15.54 8.17 14.96
CA PRO A 285 -16.58 7.81 14.00
C PRO A 285 -16.53 8.64 12.70
N ALA A 286 -16.23 9.94 12.81
CA ALA A 286 -16.13 10.81 11.64
C ALA A 286 -14.89 10.48 10.79
N ILE A 287 -13.74 10.22 11.42
CA ILE A 287 -12.50 9.82 10.75
C ILE A 287 -12.70 8.50 10.02
N PHE A 288 -13.23 7.48 10.68
CA PHE A 288 -13.47 6.14 10.09
C PHE A 288 -14.40 6.20 8.88
N ARG A 289 -15.50 6.96 9.00
CA ARG A 289 -16.44 7.15 7.89
C ARG A 289 -15.79 7.81 6.68
N ARG A 290 -15.01 8.88 6.89
CA ARG A 290 -14.29 9.58 5.82
C ARG A 290 -13.26 8.68 5.16
N MET A 291 -12.51 7.92 5.94
CA MET A 291 -11.46 6.99 5.48
C MET A 291 -12.02 5.67 4.95
N LYS A 292 -13.34 5.45 4.99
CA LYS A 292 -13.96 4.17 4.59
C LYS A 292 -13.44 2.97 5.37
N LEU A 293 -13.05 3.18 6.62
CA LEU A 293 -12.76 2.10 7.56
C LEU A 293 -14.06 1.48 8.10
N PRO A 294 -14.04 0.24 8.62
CA PRO A 294 -15.23 -0.44 9.12
C PRO A 294 -15.94 0.33 10.24
N MET A 295 -17.26 0.52 10.13
CA MET A 295 -18.09 1.25 11.10
C MET A 295 -18.76 0.33 12.14
N ASP A 296 -18.28 -0.89 12.30
CA ASP A 296 -18.79 -1.96 13.18
C ASP A 296 -18.09 -2.00 14.55
N ALA A 297 -18.03 -3.18 15.15
CA ALA A 297 -17.35 -3.43 16.43
C ALA A 297 -15.87 -3.00 16.42
N LYS A 298 -15.21 -2.99 15.27
CA LYS A 298 -13.81 -2.58 15.11
C LYS A 298 -13.64 -1.08 15.39
N MET A 299 -14.54 -0.24 14.85
CA MET A 299 -14.56 1.19 15.15
C MET A 299 -14.83 1.43 16.65
N LYS A 300 -15.82 0.75 17.22
CA LYS A 300 -16.15 0.87 18.64
C LYS A 300 -14.98 0.46 19.55
N TYR A 301 -14.24 -0.56 19.13
CA TYR A 301 -13.03 -0.96 19.83
C TYR A 301 -11.98 0.15 19.84
N VAL A 302 -11.69 0.76 18.66
CA VAL A 302 -10.75 1.87 18.55
C VAL A 302 -11.22 3.08 19.35
N GLU A 303 -12.50 3.47 19.25
CA GLU A 303 -13.09 4.56 20.02
C GLU A 303 -12.89 4.34 21.54
N LYS A 304 -13.20 3.13 22.03
CA LYS A 304 -13.05 2.79 23.43
C LYS A 304 -11.59 2.81 23.90
N MET A 305 -10.66 2.29 23.08
CA MET A 305 -9.24 2.30 23.41
C MET A 305 -8.67 3.72 23.47
N VAL A 306 -9.12 4.61 22.57
CA VAL A 306 -8.74 6.03 22.58
C VAL A 306 -9.30 6.73 23.82
N ASP A 307 -10.52 6.41 24.25
CA ASP A 307 -11.12 7.00 25.45
C ASP A 307 -10.41 6.57 26.75
N LEU A 308 -9.92 5.34 26.79
CA LEU A 308 -9.36 4.72 28.03
C LEU A 308 -7.83 4.69 28.07
N HIS A 309 -7.11 5.34 27.17
CA HIS A 309 -5.65 5.21 27.09
C HIS A 309 -4.87 5.96 28.19
N MET A 310 -5.52 6.81 28.99
CA MET A 310 -4.95 7.55 30.11
C MET A 310 -5.03 6.77 31.42
#